data_c9b3f14d8126a66ec54a86070551d958
#
_entry.id   c9b3f14d8126a66ec54a86070551d958
#
_cell.length_a   1.000
_cell.length_b   1.000
_cell.length_c   1.000
_cell.angle_alpha   90.00
_cell.angle_beta   90.00
_cell.angle_gamma   90.00
#
_symmetry.space_group_name_H-M   'P 1'
#
loop_
_entity.id
_entity.type
_entity.pdbx_description
1 polymer ?
#
loop_
_entity_poly.entity_id
_entity_poly.type
_entity_poly.pdbx_seq_one_letter_code
_entity_poly.pdbx_strand_id
1 'polypeptide(L)'
;MFLEQTLKRNPELIKASFELHQSGQIQPDSYVIDVDTFLDNASLMLKEAKEKEIRLFFMLKQAGRNPYLARKLVELGYEGAVVVDYKEAKVMMEHQIPIANVGHLVQIPTAQVEEIVAYRPQMITVYSEEKICQIHQAAKKLGLFQEIILRVTSDSDMIYSGQTAGFHLDALKDLAERIKTQYPCVKITGVTSFPCFLYEETAHDLIPTRNMDTVKQAAEILKECGFQVTIIDTPSGSCTYALNKIREMGGNCAEPGHGLSGTTPMHADHVLEEIPCVTYVSEISHNFKKHAYCYGGGHYRRSHVKSALVGTAFDHFTEMEVIPPTNESIDYHFGLTEEGTVGDTVIMAFRYQIFVTRSDVVLLVGLKKKKPQIVGIYDSMGKKL
;
A
#
# COMPACT_ATOMS: atom_id res chain seq x y z
N MET A 1 12.46 -14.95 5.78
CA MET A 1 11.55 -14.77 4.60
C MET A 1 10.12 -14.56 5.06
N PHE A 2 9.21 -13.99 4.22
CA PHE A 2 7.82 -13.69 4.65
C PHE A 2 7.08 -14.92 5.19
N LEU A 3 7.09 -16.06 4.47
CA LEU A 3 6.40 -17.28 4.91
C LEU A 3 6.95 -17.79 6.25
N GLU A 4 8.25 -17.84 6.42
CA GLU A 4 8.91 -18.23 7.67
C GLU A 4 8.53 -17.29 8.83
N GLN A 5 8.51 -15.96 8.59
CA GLN A 5 8.10 -14.98 9.60
C GLN A 5 6.62 -15.16 9.97
N THR A 6 5.76 -15.41 8.98
CA THR A 6 4.34 -15.66 9.22
C THR A 6 4.14 -16.95 10.02
N LEU A 7 4.83 -18.02 9.66
CA LEU A 7 4.76 -19.30 10.36
C LEU A 7 5.20 -19.18 11.83
N LYS A 8 6.25 -18.40 12.09
CA LYS A 8 6.78 -18.20 13.45
C LYS A 8 5.93 -17.26 14.30
N ARG A 9 5.39 -16.20 13.71
CA ARG A 9 4.81 -15.07 14.45
C ARG A 9 3.28 -14.99 14.40
N ASN A 10 2.66 -15.65 13.38
CA ASN A 10 1.20 -15.75 13.23
C ASN A 10 0.77 -17.14 12.74
N PRO A 11 1.13 -18.23 13.46
CA PRO A 11 0.79 -19.60 13.06
C PRO A 11 -0.71 -19.85 12.99
N GLU A 12 -1.53 -19.16 13.79
CA GLU A 12 -2.99 -19.32 13.80
C GLU A 12 -3.62 -18.85 12.47
N LEU A 13 -3.01 -17.85 11.78
CA LEU A 13 -3.45 -17.45 10.45
C LEU A 13 -3.22 -18.58 9.42
N ILE A 14 -2.05 -19.23 9.45
CA ILE A 14 -1.76 -20.35 8.56
C ILE A 14 -2.69 -21.51 8.84
N LYS A 15 -2.91 -21.84 10.12
CA LYS A 15 -3.85 -22.90 10.53
C LYS A 15 -5.26 -22.62 10.02
N ALA A 16 -5.78 -21.42 10.26
CA ALA A 16 -7.11 -21.01 9.78
C ALA A 16 -7.21 -21.05 8.25
N SER A 17 -6.14 -20.67 7.53
CA SER A 17 -6.09 -20.73 6.07
C SER A 17 -6.24 -22.15 5.54
N PHE A 18 -5.58 -23.15 6.15
CA PHE A 18 -5.80 -24.57 5.83
C PHE A 18 -7.23 -24.99 6.10
N GLU A 19 -7.74 -24.73 7.30
CA GLU A 19 -9.08 -25.15 7.72
C GLU A 19 -10.18 -24.56 6.83
N LEU A 20 -10.09 -23.28 6.51
CA LEU A 20 -11.10 -22.59 5.69
C LEU A 20 -11.08 -23.08 4.23
N HIS A 21 -9.91 -23.31 3.65
CA HIS A 21 -9.81 -23.84 2.30
C HIS A 21 -10.28 -25.30 2.23
N GLN A 22 -9.78 -26.18 3.09
CA GLN A 22 -10.17 -27.61 3.10
C GLN A 22 -11.64 -27.84 3.41
N SER A 23 -12.29 -26.90 4.15
CA SER A 23 -13.75 -26.93 4.38
C SER A 23 -14.58 -26.29 3.26
N GLY A 24 -13.93 -25.75 2.21
CA GLY A 24 -14.60 -25.09 1.09
C GLY A 24 -15.21 -23.72 1.41
N GLN A 25 -14.86 -23.11 2.55
CA GLN A 25 -15.34 -21.78 2.93
C GLN A 25 -14.67 -20.65 2.15
N ILE A 26 -13.45 -20.88 1.67
CA ILE A 26 -12.73 -19.97 0.78
C ILE A 26 -12.25 -20.73 -0.45
N GLN A 27 -12.11 -20.03 -1.56
CA GLN A 27 -11.65 -20.59 -2.82
C GLN A 27 -10.13 -20.41 -2.97
N PRO A 28 -9.43 -21.20 -3.81
CA PRO A 28 -8.08 -20.90 -4.22
C PRO A 28 -8.01 -19.55 -4.91
N ASP A 29 -6.79 -18.95 -4.99
CA ASP A 29 -6.57 -17.58 -5.43
C ASP A 29 -7.19 -16.55 -4.47
N SER A 30 -7.00 -16.75 -3.16
CA SER A 30 -7.50 -15.85 -2.11
C SER A 30 -6.36 -15.33 -1.23
N TYR A 31 -6.38 -14.03 -0.93
CA TYR A 31 -5.62 -13.45 0.16
C TYR A 31 -6.44 -13.47 1.45
N VAL A 32 -5.87 -14.05 2.50
CA VAL A 32 -6.50 -14.12 3.82
C VAL A 32 -5.79 -13.13 4.75
N ILE A 33 -6.53 -12.18 5.30
CA ILE A 33 -6.02 -11.12 6.16
C ILE A 33 -6.53 -11.34 7.59
N ASP A 34 -5.60 -11.47 8.54
CA ASP A 34 -5.87 -11.40 9.98
C ASP A 34 -6.10 -9.93 10.37
N VAL A 35 -7.35 -9.56 10.50
CA VAL A 35 -7.77 -8.18 10.79
C VAL A 35 -7.33 -7.75 12.19
N ASP A 36 -7.36 -8.65 13.17
CA ASP A 36 -6.96 -8.30 14.54
C ASP A 36 -5.49 -7.91 14.59
N THR A 37 -4.62 -8.69 13.94
CA THR A 37 -3.18 -8.40 13.86
C THR A 37 -2.89 -7.18 12.97
N PHE A 38 -3.63 -7.01 11.87
CA PHE A 38 -3.53 -5.82 11.04
C PHE A 38 -3.82 -4.53 11.82
N LEU A 39 -4.85 -4.54 12.68
CA LEU A 39 -5.22 -3.39 13.52
C LEU A 39 -4.25 -3.17 14.68
N ASP A 40 -3.64 -4.22 15.22
CA ASP A 40 -2.57 -4.06 16.22
C ASP A 40 -1.34 -3.39 15.61
N ASN A 41 -0.91 -3.82 14.42
CA ASN A 41 0.17 -3.18 13.68
C ASN A 41 -0.15 -1.69 13.42
N ALA A 42 -1.38 -1.41 13.00
CA ALA A 42 -1.84 -0.05 12.77
C ALA A 42 -1.82 0.81 14.05
N SER A 43 -2.27 0.24 15.17
CA SER A 43 -2.27 0.92 16.47
C SER A 43 -0.86 1.22 16.97
N LEU A 44 0.07 0.27 16.79
CA LEU A 44 1.47 0.44 17.11
C LEU A 44 2.10 1.57 16.30
N MET A 45 1.92 1.56 14.98
CA MET A 45 2.44 2.60 14.10
C MET A 45 1.87 3.97 14.44
N LEU A 46 0.58 4.06 14.75
CA LEU A 46 -0.07 5.33 15.11
C LEU A 46 0.49 5.91 16.40
N LYS A 47 0.75 5.05 17.42
CA LYS A 47 1.39 5.46 18.67
C LYS A 47 2.79 6.03 18.41
N GLU A 48 3.63 5.28 17.70
CA GLU A 48 5.00 5.70 17.37
C GLU A 48 5.04 6.99 16.53
N ALA A 49 4.15 7.12 15.56
CA ALA A 49 4.05 8.32 14.74
C ALA A 49 3.66 9.55 15.57
N LYS A 50 2.73 9.40 16.52
CA LYS A 50 2.31 10.47 17.41
C LYS A 50 3.47 10.96 18.31
N GLU A 51 4.27 10.05 18.84
CA GLU A 51 5.46 10.39 19.66
C GLU A 51 6.53 11.13 18.84
N LYS A 52 6.57 10.91 17.53
CA LYS A 52 7.52 11.52 16.60
C LYS A 52 6.96 12.72 15.83
N GLU A 53 5.72 13.13 16.13
CA GLU A 53 5.02 14.19 15.41
C GLU A 53 4.96 13.96 13.89
N ILE A 54 4.70 12.70 13.48
CA ILE A 54 4.52 12.29 12.09
C ILE A 54 3.03 12.04 11.86
N ARG A 55 2.49 12.64 10.80
CA ARG A 55 1.13 12.35 10.34
C ARG A 55 1.12 11.05 9.55
N LEU A 56 0.12 10.20 9.81
CA LEU A 56 -0.06 8.94 9.08
C LEU A 56 -1.35 8.97 8.26
N PHE A 57 -1.20 8.71 6.99
CA PHE A 57 -2.29 8.44 6.05
C PHE A 57 -2.18 7.00 5.57
N PHE A 58 -3.24 6.21 5.67
CA PHE A 58 -3.17 4.81 5.29
C PHE A 58 -3.34 4.60 3.78
N MET A 59 -2.68 3.56 3.24
CA MET A 59 -2.78 3.16 1.85
C MET A 59 -3.25 1.71 1.74
N LEU A 60 -4.39 1.46 1.06
CA LEU A 60 -5.02 0.15 1.00
C LEU A 60 -5.00 -0.52 -0.39
N LYS A 61 -4.32 0.03 -1.37
CA LYS A 61 -4.13 -0.68 -2.66
C LYS A 61 -3.57 -2.08 -2.47
N GLN A 62 -2.64 -2.25 -1.51
CA GLN A 62 -2.07 -3.55 -1.19
C GLN A 62 -3.13 -4.52 -0.68
N ALA A 63 -4.09 -4.05 0.13
CA ALA A 63 -5.16 -4.85 0.71
C ALA A 63 -6.46 -4.83 -0.11
N GLY A 64 -6.36 -4.64 -1.45
CA GLY A 64 -7.52 -4.68 -2.34
C GLY A 64 -8.49 -3.51 -2.15
N ARG A 65 -8.01 -2.31 -1.79
CA ARG A 65 -8.87 -1.13 -1.60
C ARG A 65 -10.02 -1.35 -0.62
N ASN A 66 -9.78 -2.20 0.38
CA ASN A 66 -10.84 -2.78 1.22
C ASN A 66 -11.50 -1.72 2.12
N PRO A 67 -12.82 -1.45 1.95
CA PRO A 67 -13.52 -0.40 2.70
C PRO A 67 -13.76 -0.77 4.17
N TYR A 68 -13.82 -2.05 4.52
CA TYR A 68 -13.93 -2.48 5.91
C TYR A 68 -12.66 -2.13 6.69
N LEU A 69 -11.48 -2.47 6.12
CA LEU A 69 -10.19 -2.11 6.73
C LEU A 69 -10.03 -0.59 6.81
N ALA A 70 -10.41 0.16 5.76
CA ALA A 70 -10.38 1.61 5.75
C ALA A 70 -11.18 2.21 6.92
N ARG A 71 -12.41 1.73 7.14
CA ARG A 71 -13.26 2.18 8.25
C ARG A 71 -12.62 1.90 9.61
N LYS A 72 -12.04 0.70 9.77
CA LYS A 72 -11.35 0.32 11.01
C LYS A 72 -10.13 1.20 11.28
N LEU A 73 -9.36 1.58 10.27
CA LEU A 73 -8.24 2.50 10.42
C LEU A 73 -8.69 3.92 10.82
N VAL A 74 -9.79 4.41 10.25
CA VAL A 74 -10.38 5.70 10.66
C VAL A 74 -10.89 5.63 12.12
N GLU A 75 -11.54 4.52 12.52
CA GLU A 75 -11.97 4.29 13.90
C GLU A 75 -10.80 4.27 14.90
N LEU A 76 -9.60 3.82 14.48
CA LEU A 76 -8.38 3.87 15.29
C LEU A 76 -7.78 5.27 15.41
N GLY A 77 -8.13 6.20 14.52
CA GLY A 77 -7.64 7.58 14.55
C GLY A 77 -6.69 7.95 13.41
N TYR A 78 -6.57 7.15 12.34
CA TYR A 78 -5.91 7.59 11.12
C TYR A 78 -6.72 8.70 10.46
N GLU A 79 -6.04 9.69 9.89
CA GLU A 79 -6.69 10.89 9.36
C GLU A 79 -7.42 10.65 8.04
N GLY A 80 -7.05 9.63 7.27
CA GLY A 80 -7.69 9.30 6.00
C GLY A 80 -6.82 8.46 5.07
N ALA A 81 -7.41 8.10 3.94
CA ALA A 81 -6.77 7.27 2.91
C ALA A 81 -5.87 8.08 1.97
N VAL A 82 -4.72 7.53 1.62
CA VAL A 82 -4.00 7.89 0.40
C VAL A 82 -4.45 6.98 -0.70
N VAL A 83 -5.10 7.53 -1.71
CA VAL A 83 -5.64 6.76 -2.84
C VAL A 83 -4.77 6.92 -4.07
N VAL A 84 -4.43 5.80 -4.71
CA VAL A 84 -3.50 5.80 -5.84
C VAL A 84 -4.10 6.34 -7.13
N ASP A 85 -5.40 6.15 -7.31
CA ASP A 85 -6.12 6.56 -8.52
C ASP A 85 -7.58 6.93 -8.20
N TYR A 86 -8.28 7.44 -9.22
CA TYR A 86 -9.69 7.78 -9.12
C TYR A 86 -10.59 6.58 -8.76
N LYS A 87 -10.27 5.38 -9.21
CA LYS A 87 -11.09 4.19 -8.91
C LYS A 87 -11.04 3.85 -7.42
N GLU A 88 -9.86 3.98 -6.79
CA GLU A 88 -9.74 3.81 -5.33
C GLU A 88 -10.44 4.95 -4.59
N ALA A 89 -10.29 6.20 -5.08
CA ALA A 89 -11.02 7.34 -4.51
C ALA A 89 -12.53 7.09 -4.51
N LYS A 90 -13.08 6.57 -5.61
CA LYS A 90 -14.50 6.25 -5.74
C LYS A 90 -14.96 5.23 -4.70
N VAL A 91 -14.20 4.17 -4.47
CA VAL A 91 -14.51 3.17 -3.42
C VAL A 91 -14.53 3.86 -2.04
N MET A 92 -13.56 4.69 -1.72
CA MET A 92 -13.54 5.43 -0.44
C MET A 92 -14.72 6.38 -0.31
N MET A 93 -15.08 7.09 -1.38
CA MET A 93 -16.21 8.02 -1.41
C MET A 93 -17.55 7.31 -1.22
N GLU A 94 -17.78 6.19 -1.91
CA GLU A 94 -18.99 5.36 -1.79
C GLU A 94 -19.19 4.84 -0.36
N HIS A 95 -18.10 4.58 0.37
CA HIS A 95 -18.12 4.12 1.75
C HIS A 95 -17.94 5.24 2.79
N GLN A 96 -17.92 6.51 2.37
CA GLN A 96 -17.77 7.69 3.25
C GLN A 96 -16.47 7.67 4.07
N ILE A 97 -15.39 7.16 3.49
CA ILE A 97 -14.06 7.11 4.09
C ILE A 97 -13.33 8.42 3.79
N PRO A 98 -12.81 9.15 4.80
CA PRO A 98 -12.02 10.34 4.56
C PRO A 98 -10.83 10.08 3.63
N ILE A 99 -10.63 10.95 2.65
CA ILE A 99 -9.47 10.92 1.77
C ILE A 99 -8.48 11.98 2.25
N ALA A 100 -7.28 11.55 2.66
CA ALA A 100 -6.20 12.46 3.02
C ALA A 100 -5.47 12.97 1.79
N ASN A 101 -5.11 12.08 0.85
CA ASN A 101 -4.38 12.46 -0.36
C ASN A 101 -4.90 11.69 -1.57
N VAL A 102 -5.12 12.39 -2.68
CA VAL A 102 -5.46 11.80 -3.98
C VAL A 102 -4.54 12.36 -5.06
N GLY A 103 -4.24 11.55 -6.08
CA GLY A 103 -3.36 11.97 -7.18
C GLY A 103 -1.88 11.66 -6.96
N HIS A 104 -1.52 10.99 -5.86
CA HIS A 104 -0.13 10.72 -5.48
C HIS A 104 0.64 9.91 -6.57
N LEU A 105 0.06 8.86 -7.11
CA LEU A 105 0.68 8.03 -8.15
C LEU A 105 0.02 8.18 -9.53
N VAL A 106 -1.29 8.44 -9.57
CA VAL A 106 -2.05 8.65 -10.79
C VAL A 106 -2.92 9.90 -10.63
N GLN A 107 -2.77 10.86 -11.53
CA GLN A 107 -3.55 12.10 -11.49
C GLN A 107 -5.04 11.84 -11.71
N ILE A 108 -5.86 12.70 -11.12
CA ILE A 108 -7.31 12.67 -11.29
C ILE A 108 -7.65 12.94 -12.76
N PRO A 109 -8.45 12.08 -13.43
CA PRO A 109 -8.93 12.38 -14.78
C PRO A 109 -9.71 13.70 -14.81
N THR A 110 -9.60 14.47 -15.90
CA THR A 110 -10.18 15.81 -16.00
C THR A 110 -11.67 15.87 -15.66
N ALA A 111 -12.44 14.90 -16.14
CA ALA A 111 -13.89 14.85 -15.91
C ALA A 111 -14.29 14.58 -14.45
N GLN A 112 -13.38 14.08 -13.61
CA GLN A 112 -13.62 13.72 -12.22
C GLN A 112 -13.08 14.74 -11.21
N VAL A 113 -12.40 15.78 -11.66
CA VAL A 113 -11.79 16.79 -10.78
C VAL A 113 -12.85 17.47 -9.89
N GLU A 114 -13.99 17.85 -10.47
CA GLU A 114 -15.07 18.51 -9.74
C GLU A 114 -15.66 17.60 -8.64
N GLU A 115 -15.89 16.32 -8.96
CA GLU A 115 -16.40 15.33 -8.01
C GLU A 115 -15.42 15.12 -6.83
N ILE A 116 -14.13 15.00 -7.11
CA ILE A 116 -13.11 14.87 -6.08
C ILE A 116 -13.01 16.12 -5.21
N VAL A 117 -12.99 17.33 -5.80
CA VAL A 117 -12.95 18.57 -5.03
C VAL A 117 -14.22 18.74 -4.18
N ALA A 118 -15.40 18.33 -4.68
CA ALA A 118 -16.65 18.34 -3.92
C ALA A 118 -16.61 17.39 -2.71
N TYR A 119 -15.89 16.28 -2.80
CA TYR A 119 -15.68 15.34 -1.68
C TYR A 119 -14.75 15.89 -0.59
N ARG A 120 -13.98 16.95 -0.89
CA ARG A 120 -13.08 17.66 0.03
C ARG A 120 -11.97 16.76 0.60
N PRO A 121 -11.14 16.12 -0.23
CA PRO A 121 -9.94 15.48 0.29
C PRO A 121 -9.08 16.52 1.02
N GLN A 122 -8.32 16.09 2.04
CA GLN A 122 -7.46 17.03 2.76
C GLN A 122 -6.46 17.69 1.81
N MET A 123 -5.86 16.92 0.90
CA MET A 123 -4.95 17.44 -0.12
C MET A 123 -5.05 16.66 -1.44
N ILE A 124 -4.61 17.30 -2.50
CA ILE A 124 -4.47 16.70 -3.83
C ILE A 124 -3.00 16.82 -4.26
N THR A 125 -2.36 15.70 -4.58
CA THR A 125 -1.01 15.71 -5.19
C THR A 125 -1.12 16.10 -6.66
N VAL A 126 -0.30 17.04 -7.11
CA VAL A 126 -0.31 17.55 -8.47
C VAL A 126 1.07 17.45 -9.15
N TYR A 127 1.08 17.23 -10.47
CA TYR A 127 2.26 17.03 -11.30
C TYR A 127 2.42 18.12 -12.37
N SER A 128 1.35 18.87 -12.67
CA SER A 128 1.35 19.87 -13.72
C SER A 128 0.48 21.07 -13.36
N GLU A 129 0.80 22.21 -13.97
CA GLU A 129 0.08 23.46 -13.75
C GLU A 129 -1.35 23.40 -14.33
N GLU A 130 -1.56 22.64 -15.41
CA GLU A 130 -2.89 22.40 -15.97
C GLU A 130 -3.80 21.71 -14.95
N LYS A 131 -3.26 20.75 -14.18
CA LYS A 131 -4.03 20.11 -13.11
C LYS A 131 -4.36 21.08 -11.98
N ILE A 132 -3.45 21.97 -11.62
CA ILE A 132 -3.69 23.05 -10.65
C ILE A 132 -4.82 23.96 -11.15
N CYS A 133 -4.79 24.35 -12.43
CA CYS A 133 -5.84 25.15 -13.06
C CYS A 133 -7.21 24.47 -12.99
N GLN A 134 -7.29 23.17 -13.31
CA GLN A 134 -8.53 22.40 -13.25
C GLN A 134 -9.09 22.32 -11.82
N ILE A 135 -8.23 22.08 -10.83
CA ILE A 135 -8.61 22.06 -9.40
C ILE A 135 -9.09 23.44 -8.96
N HIS A 136 -8.39 24.50 -9.34
CA HIS A 136 -8.79 25.88 -9.07
C HIS A 136 -10.19 26.19 -9.63
N GLN A 137 -10.43 25.83 -10.90
CA GLN A 137 -11.73 26.08 -11.56
C GLN A 137 -12.86 25.32 -10.84
N ALA A 138 -12.64 24.05 -10.50
CA ALA A 138 -13.60 23.25 -9.74
C ALA A 138 -13.86 23.85 -8.34
N ALA A 139 -12.81 24.18 -7.60
CA ALA A 139 -12.92 24.80 -6.28
C ALA A 139 -13.67 26.14 -6.34
N LYS A 140 -13.35 26.99 -7.33
CA LYS A 140 -14.04 28.28 -7.56
C LYS A 140 -15.54 28.07 -7.84
N LYS A 141 -15.88 27.12 -8.71
CA LYS A 141 -17.28 26.80 -9.04
C LYS A 141 -18.07 26.33 -7.81
N LEU A 142 -17.43 25.55 -6.93
CA LEU A 142 -18.01 24.99 -5.72
C LEU A 142 -17.96 25.95 -4.52
N GLY A 143 -17.34 27.14 -4.64
CA GLY A 143 -17.13 28.07 -3.53
C GLY A 143 -16.20 27.51 -2.44
N LEU A 144 -15.21 26.71 -2.82
CA LEU A 144 -14.28 26.02 -1.93
C LEU A 144 -12.84 26.49 -2.12
N PHE A 145 -12.00 26.15 -1.15
CA PHE A 145 -10.54 26.17 -1.25
C PHE A 145 -10.03 24.74 -1.18
N GLN A 146 -9.06 24.39 -2.04
CA GLN A 146 -8.46 23.08 -2.04
C GLN A 146 -6.95 23.16 -1.73
N GLU A 147 -6.52 22.41 -0.72
CA GLU A 147 -5.10 22.23 -0.44
C GLU A 147 -4.48 21.27 -1.45
N ILE A 148 -3.27 21.61 -1.90
CA ILE A 148 -2.48 20.78 -2.82
C ILE A 148 -1.09 20.56 -2.27
N ILE A 149 -0.50 19.41 -2.62
CA ILE A 149 0.92 19.15 -2.45
C ILE A 149 1.58 18.95 -3.81
N LEU A 150 2.76 19.52 -3.98
CA LEU A 150 3.50 19.40 -5.24
C LEU A 150 4.36 18.14 -5.23
N ARG A 151 4.21 17.29 -6.22
CA ARG A 151 5.21 16.27 -6.47
C ARG A 151 6.41 16.93 -7.14
N VAL A 152 7.58 16.80 -6.52
CA VAL A 152 8.81 17.48 -6.94
C VAL A 152 9.85 16.47 -7.42
N THR A 153 10.77 16.94 -8.26
CA THR A 153 11.83 16.13 -8.84
C THR A 153 13.07 16.97 -9.15
N SER A 154 14.23 16.29 -9.24
CA SER A 154 15.48 16.81 -9.74
C SER A 154 16.13 15.79 -10.69
N ASP A 155 17.17 16.17 -11.43
CA ASP A 155 17.86 15.29 -12.38
C ASP A 155 18.53 14.07 -11.71
N SER A 156 18.84 14.18 -10.41
CA SER A 156 19.49 13.12 -9.65
C SER A 156 18.52 12.15 -8.97
N ASP A 157 17.22 12.38 -9.09
CA ASP A 157 16.21 11.59 -8.41
C ASP A 157 16.00 10.20 -9.04
N MET A 158 15.70 9.25 -8.17
CA MET A 158 15.23 7.95 -8.60
C MET A 158 13.75 8.05 -8.94
N ILE A 159 13.37 7.59 -10.14
CA ILE A 159 11.99 7.51 -10.58
C ILE A 159 11.72 6.11 -11.15
N TYR A 160 10.70 5.44 -10.65
CA TYR A 160 10.27 4.15 -11.20
C TYR A 160 9.71 4.31 -12.61
N SER A 161 10.00 3.35 -13.49
CA SER A 161 9.36 3.26 -14.81
C SER A 161 7.82 3.30 -14.67
N GLY A 162 7.17 4.12 -15.50
CA GLY A 162 5.72 4.32 -15.46
C GLY A 162 5.24 5.25 -14.33
N GLN A 163 6.15 5.90 -13.59
CA GLN A 163 5.82 6.86 -12.53
C GLN A 163 6.53 8.21 -12.71
N THR A 164 6.98 8.49 -13.94
CA THR A 164 7.70 9.72 -14.31
C THR A 164 6.76 10.91 -14.22
N ALA A 165 6.99 11.77 -13.25
CA ALA A 165 6.18 12.98 -13.00
C ALA A 165 6.81 13.86 -11.92
N GLY A 166 6.45 15.13 -11.93
CA GLY A 166 6.84 16.09 -10.89
C GLY A 166 7.26 17.43 -11.47
N PHE A 167 7.26 18.46 -10.63
CA PHE A 167 7.81 19.77 -10.94
C PHE A 167 9.31 19.76 -10.64
N HIS A 168 10.12 20.17 -11.58
CA HIS A 168 11.55 20.31 -11.35
C HIS A 168 11.85 21.46 -10.38
N LEU A 169 12.86 21.28 -9.52
CA LEU A 169 13.22 22.29 -8.49
C LEU A 169 13.41 23.69 -9.08
N ASP A 170 14.07 23.79 -10.24
CA ASP A 170 14.36 25.07 -10.88
C ASP A 170 13.11 25.87 -11.30
N ALA A 171 11.99 25.15 -11.53
CA ALA A 171 10.74 25.78 -11.94
C ALA A 171 9.86 26.20 -10.76
N LEU A 172 10.21 25.85 -9.51
CA LEU A 172 9.30 25.98 -8.37
C LEU A 172 9.04 27.46 -7.99
N LYS A 173 10.03 28.35 -8.06
CA LYS A 173 9.86 29.76 -7.72
C LYS A 173 8.86 30.45 -8.66
N ASP A 174 9.03 30.25 -9.96
CA ASP A 174 8.12 30.81 -10.95
C ASP A 174 6.71 30.21 -10.87
N LEU A 175 6.60 28.92 -10.63
CA LEU A 175 5.33 28.24 -10.41
C LEU A 175 4.63 28.79 -9.16
N ALA A 176 5.36 28.97 -8.07
CA ALA A 176 4.84 29.50 -6.81
C ALA A 176 4.22 30.89 -7.00
N GLU A 177 4.88 31.79 -7.73
CA GLU A 177 4.35 33.12 -8.04
C GLU A 177 3.11 33.08 -8.95
N ARG A 178 3.08 32.18 -9.92
CA ARG A 178 1.87 31.99 -10.75
C ARG A 178 0.70 31.42 -9.93
N ILE A 179 0.96 30.48 -9.01
CA ILE A 179 -0.10 29.92 -8.16
C ILE A 179 -0.75 31.01 -7.30
N LYS A 180 0.05 31.88 -6.66
CA LYS A 180 -0.48 32.99 -5.85
C LYS A 180 -1.37 33.94 -6.64
N THR A 181 -0.96 34.28 -7.86
CA THR A 181 -1.62 35.30 -8.66
C THR A 181 -2.79 34.80 -9.49
N GLN A 182 -2.70 33.58 -10.01
CA GLN A 182 -3.64 33.05 -11.00
C GLN A 182 -4.62 32.00 -10.44
N TYR A 183 -4.27 31.31 -9.34
CA TYR A 183 -5.06 30.20 -8.81
C TYR A 183 -5.49 30.39 -7.35
N PRO A 184 -6.21 31.48 -7.01
CA PRO A 184 -6.51 31.86 -5.62
C PRO A 184 -7.38 30.85 -4.84
N CYS A 185 -8.02 29.88 -5.49
CA CYS A 185 -8.81 28.85 -4.80
C CYS A 185 -8.00 27.58 -4.49
N VAL A 186 -6.69 27.55 -4.76
CA VAL A 186 -5.79 26.50 -4.35
C VAL A 186 -4.72 27.01 -3.40
N LYS A 187 -4.26 26.16 -2.49
CA LYS A 187 -3.22 26.50 -1.52
C LYS A 187 -2.18 25.40 -1.49
N ILE A 188 -0.92 25.74 -1.76
CA ILE A 188 0.20 24.81 -1.54
C ILE A 188 0.39 24.63 -0.04
N THR A 189 0.29 23.39 0.46
CA THR A 189 0.51 23.05 1.86
C THR A 189 1.67 22.07 2.05
N GLY A 190 2.21 21.51 0.98
CA GLY A 190 3.30 20.56 1.11
C GLY A 190 3.95 20.16 -0.21
N VAL A 191 4.91 19.27 -0.05
CA VAL A 191 5.68 18.64 -1.12
C VAL A 191 5.81 17.15 -0.88
N THR A 192 5.96 16.39 -1.97
CA THR A 192 6.26 14.96 -1.94
C THR A 192 7.18 14.57 -3.09
N SER A 193 7.91 13.49 -2.95
CA SER A 193 8.63 12.78 -4.01
C SER A 193 8.58 11.28 -3.76
N PHE A 194 8.86 10.46 -4.75
CA PHE A 194 8.75 9.02 -4.61
C PHE A 194 9.74 8.26 -5.51
N PRO A 195 10.48 7.32 -4.94
CA PRO A 195 10.54 6.90 -3.53
C PRO A 195 11.56 7.74 -2.72
N CYS A 196 11.23 8.12 -1.49
CA CYS A 196 12.18 8.80 -0.59
C CYS A 196 13.10 7.83 0.15
N PHE A 197 12.68 6.58 0.32
CA PHE A 197 13.47 5.51 0.93
C PHE A 197 13.36 4.23 0.11
N LEU A 198 14.43 3.43 0.10
CA LEU A 198 14.47 2.10 -0.50
C LEU A 198 15.16 1.13 0.44
N TYR A 199 14.64 -0.10 0.48
CA TYR A 199 15.35 -1.21 1.10
C TYR A 199 16.53 -1.60 0.21
N GLU A 200 17.73 -1.62 0.80
CA GLU A 200 18.98 -1.98 0.15
C GLU A 200 19.40 -3.35 0.67
N GLU A 201 19.44 -4.36 -0.23
CA GLU A 201 19.64 -5.76 0.14
C GLU A 201 21.03 -6.03 0.71
N THR A 202 22.07 -5.30 0.26
CA THR A 202 23.44 -5.51 0.76
C THR A 202 23.68 -4.87 2.11
N ALA A 203 23.02 -3.75 2.40
CA ALA A 203 23.04 -3.10 3.70
C ALA A 203 22.04 -3.72 4.70
N HIS A 204 21.10 -4.53 4.23
CA HIS A 204 19.97 -5.02 5.01
C HIS A 204 19.22 -3.89 5.73
N ASP A 205 19.08 -2.73 5.09
CA ASP A 205 18.52 -1.54 5.72
C ASP A 205 17.71 -0.68 4.75
N LEU A 206 16.89 0.21 5.32
CA LEU A 206 16.14 1.21 4.60
C LEU A 206 17.01 2.48 4.41
N ILE A 207 17.40 2.76 3.18
CA ILE A 207 18.32 3.84 2.83
C ILE A 207 17.55 5.00 2.17
N PRO A 208 17.83 6.27 2.55
CA PRO A 208 17.25 7.43 1.86
C PRO A 208 17.78 7.52 0.42
N THR A 209 16.90 7.90 -0.48
CA THR A 209 17.26 8.23 -1.87
C THR A 209 17.56 9.72 -2.03
N ARG A 210 18.04 10.14 -3.20
CA ARG A 210 18.21 11.56 -3.54
C ARG A 210 16.89 12.34 -3.50
N ASN A 211 15.76 11.68 -3.74
CA ASN A 211 14.44 12.29 -3.63
C ASN A 211 14.19 12.92 -2.26
N MET A 212 14.82 12.40 -1.20
CA MET A 212 14.72 12.99 0.13
C MET A 212 15.33 14.40 0.21
N ASP A 213 16.48 14.61 -0.44
CA ASP A 213 17.11 15.92 -0.53
C ASP A 213 16.27 16.89 -1.38
N THR A 214 15.72 16.39 -2.50
CA THR A 214 14.82 17.14 -3.38
C THR A 214 13.59 17.64 -2.65
N VAL A 215 12.93 16.79 -1.86
CA VAL A 215 11.76 17.19 -1.05
C VAL A 215 12.10 18.29 -0.05
N LYS A 216 13.25 18.19 0.63
CA LYS A 216 13.70 19.22 1.59
C LYS A 216 13.97 20.55 0.90
N GLN A 217 14.71 20.52 -0.21
CA GLN A 217 15.02 21.74 -0.99
C GLN A 217 13.74 22.40 -1.51
N ALA A 218 12.80 21.61 -2.03
CA ALA A 218 11.51 22.13 -2.49
C ALA A 218 10.71 22.78 -1.37
N ALA A 219 10.71 22.18 -0.18
CA ALA A 219 10.02 22.75 0.99
C ALA A 219 10.62 24.12 1.36
N GLU A 220 11.94 24.28 1.35
CA GLU A 220 12.60 25.55 1.65
C GLU A 220 12.32 26.60 0.56
N ILE A 221 12.39 26.24 -0.72
CA ILE A 221 12.05 27.15 -1.84
C ILE A 221 10.62 27.68 -1.67
N LEU A 222 9.67 26.84 -1.36
CA LEU A 222 8.26 27.27 -1.19
C LEU A 222 8.07 28.15 0.06
N LYS A 223 8.78 27.87 1.15
CA LYS A 223 8.79 28.74 2.35
C LYS A 223 9.37 30.13 2.03
N GLU A 224 10.50 30.20 1.30
CA GLU A 224 11.07 31.46 0.81
C GLU A 224 10.07 32.25 -0.07
N CYS A 225 9.28 31.52 -0.87
CA CYS A 225 8.18 32.13 -1.62
C CYS A 225 6.96 32.51 -0.74
N GLY A 226 6.99 32.32 0.58
CA GLY A 226 5.94 32.71 1.52
C GLY A 226 4.78 31.71 1.67
N PHE A 227 4.93 30.46 1.25
CA PHE A 227 3.96 29.41 1.52
C PHE A 227 4.19 28.78 2.90
N GLN A 228 3.09 28.38 3.56
CA GLN A 228 3.15 27.60 4.80
C GLN A 228 3.24 26.10 4.42
N VAL A 229 4.46 25.57 4.29
CA VAL A 229 4.70 24.15 4.02
C VAL A 229 4.58 23.37 5.32
N THR A 230 3.43 22.74 5.53
CA THR A 230 3.11 21.93 6.73
C THR A 230 3.26 20.44 6.49
N ILE A 231 3.32 20.00 5.23
CA ILE A 231 3.46 18.60 4.83
C ILE A 231 4.77 18.42 4.07
N ILE A 232 5.64 17.60 4.63
CA ILE A 232 6.85 17.07 3.97
C ILE A 232 6.64 15.57 3.90
N ASP A 233 5.99 15.14 2.83
CA ASP A 233 5.60 13.76 2.64
C ASP A 233 6.74 12.97 2.01
N THR A 234 7.15 11.90 2.70
CA THR A 234 8.34 11.11 2.35
C THR A 234 7.99 9.63 2.22
N PRO A 235 7.16 9.28 1.21
CA PRO A 235 6.65 7.93 1.07
C PRO A 235 7.73 6.95 0.64
N SER A 236 7.54 5.77 1.04
CA SER A 236 8.00 4.41 0.79
C SER A 236 8.61 3.74 2.01
N GLY A 237 8.35 2.43 2.13
CA GLY A 237 8.84 1.62 3.24
C GLY A 237 8.25 1.95 4.61
N SER A 238 7.17 2.77 4.66
CA SER A 238 6.56 3.24 5.91
C SER A 238 6.15 2.08 6.82
N CYS A 239 6.88 1.92 7.92
CA CYS A 239 6.67 0.99 9.03
C CYS A 239 7.24 1.64 10.30
N THR A 240 7.00 1.09 11.46
CA THR A 240 7.47 1.64 12.74
C THR A 240 8.97 1.98 12.72
N TYR A 241 9.78 1.06 12.20
CA TYR A 241 11.23 1.28 12.02
C TYR A 241 11.54 2.52 11.16
N ALA A 242 10.80 2.71 10.06
CA ALA A 242 11.03 3.81 9.12
C ALA A 242 10.70 5.18 9.71
N LEU A 243 9.76 5.28 10.67
CA LEU A 243 9.33 6.55 11.25
C LEU A 243 10.48 7.34 11.89
N ASN A 244 11.43 6.65 12.52
CA ASN A 244 12.62 7.30 13.06
C ASN A 244 13.43 7.98 11.95
N LYS A 245 13.74 7.24 10.89
CA LYS A 245 14.50 7.76 9.74
C LYS A 245 13.77 8.92 9.04
N ILE A 246 12.46 8.81 8.88
CA ILE A 246 11.63 9.88 8.31
C ILE A 246 11.78 11.16 9.13
N ARG A 247 11.63 11.08 10.46
CA ARG A 247 11.74 12.24 11.35
C ARG A 247 13.14 12.85 11.35
N GLU A 248 14.17 12.03 11.49
CA GLU A 248 15.58 12.47 11.48
C GLU A 248 15.97 13.19 10.18
N MET A 249 15.38 12.78 9.07
CA MET A 249 15.61 13.37 7.76
C MET A 249 14.73 14.58 7.46
N GLY A 250 13.84 14.98 8.38
CA GLY A 250 12.98 16.16 8.26
C GLY A 250 11.62 15.92 7.59
N GLY A 251 11.25 14.67 7.32
CA GLY A 251 9.89 14.31 6.94
C GLY A 251 8.93 14.39 8.14
N ASN A 252 7.67 14.69 7.88
CA ASN A 252 6.61 14.76 8.90
C ASN A 252 5.31 14.08 8.48
N CYS A 253 5.34 13.35 7.36
CA CYS A 253 4.21 12.60 6.85
C CYS A 253 4.68 11.27 6.27
N ALA A 254 3.91 10.21 6.48
CA ALA A 254 4.17 8.87 5.98
C ALA A 254 2.88 8.16 5.57
N GLU A 255 3.00 7.24 4.60
CA GLU A 255 1.88 6.56 3.95
C GLU A 255 1.99 5.03 4.11
N PRO A 256 1.74 4.45 5.32
CA PRO A 256 1.83 3.02 5.51
C PRO A 256 0.81 2.25 4.67
N GLY A 257 1.31 1.24 3.98
CA GLY A 257 0.54 0.22 3.27
C GLY A 257 1.02 -1.17 3.70
N HIS A 258 2.16 -1.63 3.18
CA HIS A 258 2.77 -2.89 3.59
C HIS A 258 3.19 -2.93 5.07
N GLY A 259 3.47 -1.79 5.71
CA GLY A 259 3.72 -1.73 7.14
C GLY A 259 2.53 -2.22 7.95
N LEU A 260 1.30 -1.85 7.56
CA LEU A 260 0.07 -2.30 8.23
C LEU A 260 -0.08 -3.83 8.24
N SER A 261 0.46 -4.51 7.26
CA SER A 261 0.40 -5.97 7.14
C SER A 261 1.69 -6.70 7.52
N GLY A 262 2.72 -5.99 7.99
CA GLY A 262 4.01 -6.58 8.34
C GLY A 262 4.73 -7.19 7.13
N THR A 263 4.62 -6.57 5.94
CA THR A 263 5.14 -7.11 4.69
C THR A 263 5.97 -6.11 3.87
N THR A 264 6.60 -5.11 4.50
CA THR A 264 7.65 -4.34 3.83
C THR A 264 8.87 -5.22 3.57
N PRO A 265 9.77 -4.87 2.63
CA PRO A 265 10.99 -5.67 2.41
C PRO A 265 11.79 -5.92 3.68
N MET A 266 11.85 -4.96 4.61
CA MET A 266 12.49 -5.13 5.92
C MET A 266 11.95 -6.33 6.70
N HIS A 267 10.65 -6.59 6.66
CA HIS A 267 10.02 -7.72 7.38
C HIS A 267 10.39 -9.11 6.82
N ALA A 268 10.94 -9.17 5.62
CA ALA A 268 11.45 -10.44 5.08
C ALA A 268 12.75 -10.88 5.76
N ASP A 269 13.58 -9.91 6.15
CA ASP A 269 14.92 -10.15 6.67
C ASP A 269 15.02 -9.91 8.18
N HIS A 270 14.21 -9.00 8.72
CA HIS A 270 14.25 -8.59 10.12
C HIS A 270 12.97 -8.93 10.87
N VAL A 271 13.13 -9.22 12.15
CA VAL A 271 12.00 -9.30 13.09
C VAL A 271 11.68 -7.89 13.56
N LEU A 272 10.76 -7.23 12.87
CA LEU A 272 10.25 -5.90 13.27
C LEU A 272 9.06 -6.05 14.24
N GLU A 273 8.57 -4.94 14.76
CA GLU A 273 7.46 -4.97 15.72
C GLU A 273 6.14 -5.40 15.04
N GLU A 274 5.88 -4.95 13.83
CA GLU A 274 4.70 -5.36 13.06
C GLU A 274 4.77 -6.86 12.73
N ILE A 275 3.66 -7.53 12.91
CA ILE A 275 3.50 -8.97 12.69
C ILE A 275 2.93 -9.21 11.30
N PRO A 276 3.52 -10.12 10.48
CA PRO A 276 2.91 -10.55 9.22
C PRO A 276 1.51 -11.10 9.43
N CYS A 277 0.53 -10.53 8.70
CA CYS A 277 -0.88 -10.85 8.93
C CYS A 277 -1.66 -11.17 7.64
N VAL A 278 -0.94 -11.59 6.59
CA VAL A 278 -1.57 -11.95 5.30
C VAL A 278 -0.94 -13.22 4.74
N THR A 279 -1.78 -14.15 4.32
CA THR A 279 -1.41 -15.34 3.54
C THR A 279 -2.09 -15.30 2.17
N TYR A 280 -1.48 -15.94 1.18
CA TYR A 280 -2.09 -16.26 -0.10
C TYR A 280 -2.41 -17.76 -0.11
N VAL A 281 -3.67 -18.09 -0.36
CA VAL A 281 -4.20 -19.45 -0.37
C VAL A 281 -4.50 -19.88 -1.78
N SER A 282 -3.99 -21.05 -2.14
CA SER A 282 -4.22 -21.71 -3.40
C SER A 282 -4.45 -23.21 -3.19
N GLU A 283 -4.53 -23.97 -4.28
CA GLU A 283 -4.78 -25.40 -4.30
C GLU A 283 -3.99 -26.05 -5.42
N ILE A 284 -3.47 -27.27 -5.21
CA ILE A 284 -2.87 -28.08 -6.28
C ILE A 284 -3.96 -28.44 -7.30
N SER A 285 -3.83 -27.92 -8.51
CA SER A 285 -4.75 -28.19 -9.60
C SER A 285 -4.37 -29.43 -10.42
N HIS A 286 -3.08 -29.67 -10.61
CA HIS A 286 -2.55 -30.80 -11.38
C HIS A 286 -1.06 -30.98 -11.19
N ASN A 287 -0.54 -32.14 -11.63
CA ASN A 287 0.90 -32.41 -11.76
C ASN A 287 1.29 -32.51 -13.24
N PHE A 288 2.48 -32.03 -13.56
CA PHE A 288 3.06 -32.16 -14.90
C PHE A 288 4.60 -32.22 -14.85
N LYS A 289 5.19 -33.23 -15.48
CA LYS A 289 6.65 -33.43 -15.53
C LYS A 289 7.34 -33.35 -14.16
N LYS A 290 6.81 -34.06 -13.16
CA LYS A 290 7.28 -34.10 -11.76
C LYS A 290 7.18 -32.79 -10.98
N HIS A 291 6.39 -31.86 -11.42
CA HIS A 291 6.07 -30.62 -10.73
C HIS A 291 4.57 -30.53 -10.47
N ALA A 292 4.19 -30.05 -9.31
CA ALA A 292 2.82 -29.64 -9.08
C ALA A 292 2.58 -28.22 -9.56
N TYR A 293 1.33 -27.92 -9.88
CA TYR A 293 0.86 -26.58 -10.28
C TYR A 293 -0.37 -26.23 -9.46
N CYS A 294 -0.31 -25.08 -8.78
CA CYS A 294 -1.45 -24.55 -8.05
C CYS A 294 -2.06 -23.33 -8.76
N TYR A 295 -3.33 -23.02 -8.46
CA TYR A 295 -4.00 -21.88 -9.05
C TYR A 295 -3.25 -20.59 -8.77
N GLY A 296 -3.13 -19.73 -9.79
CA GLY A 296 -2.55 -18.40 -9.70
C GLY A 296 -3.62 -17.31 -9.79
N GLY A 297 -3.18 -16.06 -9.90
CA GLY A 297 -4.04 -14.87 -9.98
C GLY A 297 -3.57 -13.74 -9.08
N GLY A 298 -2.83 -14.06 -8.03
CA GLY A 298 -2.34 -13.14 -7.03
C GLY A 298 -0.87 -12.74 -7.17
N HIS A 299 -0.19 -13.16 -8.24
CA HIS A 299 1.24 -12.89 -8.38
C HIS A 299 1.54 -11.41 -8.63
N TYR A 300 2.52 -10.92 -7.88
CA TYR A 300 3.13 -9.62 -8.11
C TYR A 300 4.61 -9.80 -8.46
N ARG A 301 5.08 -9.19 -9.55
CA ARG A 301 6.43 -9.39 -10.11
C ARG A 301 7.57 -9.16 -9.12
N ARG A 302 7.37 -8.30 -8.11
CA ARG A 302 8.32 -8.01 -7.03
C ARG A 302 7.89 -8.65 -5.72
N SER A 303 7.25 -9.82 -5.78
CA SER A 303 6.70 -10.54 -4.62
C SER A 303 7.79 -11.15 -3.75
N HIS A 304 8.91 -11.56 -4.33
CA HIS A 304 9.94 -12.36 -3.67
C HIS A 304 9.37 -13.66 -3.06
N VAL A 305 8.37 -14.27 -3.73
CA VAL A 305 7.86 -15.58 -3.36
C VAL A 305 8.96 -16.64 -3.53
N LYS A 306 9.11 -17.53 -2.54
CA LYS A 306 10.15 -18.57 -2.56
C LYS A 306 9.63 -19.95 -2.23
N SER A 307 8.78 -20.07 -1.23
CA SER A 307 8.24 -21.36 -0.77
C SER A 307 6.76 -21.31 -0.47
N ALA A 308 6.15 -22.47 -0.41
CA ALA A 308 4.76 -22.72 -0.06
C ALA A 308 4.66 -23.87 0.92
N LEU A 309 3.66 -23.84 1.80
CA LEU A 309 3.25 -24.98 2.62
C LEU A 309 2.14 -25.70 1.84
N VAL A 310 2.34 -27.01 1.59
CA VAL A 310 1.43 -27.82 0.77
C VAL A 310 0.91 -29.00 1.61
N GLY A 311 -0.39 -29.13 1.75
CA GLY A 311 -0.99 -30.22 2.53
C GLY A 311 -2.46 -29.99 2.87
N THR A 312 -2.95 -30.73 3.84
CA THR A 312 -4.38 -30.71 4.23
C THR A 312 -4.65 -30.05 5.58
N ALA A 313 -3.60 -29.86 6.40
CA ALA A 313 -3.73 -29.29 7.74
C ALA A 313 -2.42 -28.68 8.24
N PHE A 314 -2.48 -27.85 9.27
CA PHE A 314 -1.33 -27.18 9.88
C PHE A 314 -0.29 -28.15 10.48
N ASP A 315 -0.69 -29.32 10.89
CA ASP A 315 0.16 -30.41 11.40
C ASP A 315 0.46 -31.48 10.34
N HIS A 316 0.02 -31.26 9.11
CA HIS A 316 0.17 -32.18 7.98
C HIS A 316 0.42 -31.42 6.67
N PHE A 317 1.62 -30.83 6.55
CA PHE A 317 2.09 -30.15 5.34
C PHE A 317 3.55 -30.47 5.03
N THR A 318 3.94 -30.23 3.79
CA THR A 318 5.33 -30.22 3.31
C THR A 318 5.65 -28.82 2.79
N GLU A 319 6.85 -28.31 3.05
CA GLU A 319 7.32 -27.07 2.43
C GLU A 319 7.94 -27.40 1.07
N MET A 320 7.48 -26.73 0.02
CA MET A 320 7.97 -26.86 -1.35
C MET A 320 8.47 -25.51 -1.86
N GLU A 321 9.48 -25.50 -2.72
CA GLU A 321 9.92 -24.30 -3.40
C GLU A 321 8.93 -23.91 -4.50
N VAL A 322 8.67 -22.60 -4.64
CA VAL A 322 7.76 -22.05 -5.64
C VAL A 322 8.54 -21.62 -6.89
N ILE A 323 8.06 -22.03 -8.06
CA ILE A 323 8.51 -21.56 -9.37
C ILE A 323 7.51 -20.50 -9.84
N PRO A 324 7.79 -19.21 -9.65
CA PRO A 324 6.86 -18.17 -10.07
C PRO A 324 6.81 -18.06 -11.60
N PRO A 325 5.69 -17.57 -12.18
CA PRO A 325 5.60 -17.31 -13.59
C PRO A 325 6.62 -16.22 -14.01
N THR A 326 7.13 -16.31 -15.24
CA THR A 326 8.02 -15.30 -15.81
C THR A 326 7.27 -13.98 -16.06
N ASN A 327 8.03 -12.89 -16.26
CA ASN A 327 7.44 -11.56 -16.47
C ASN A 327 6.61 -11.46 -17.77
N GLU A 328 6.83 -12.35 -18.73
CA GLU A 328 6.13 -12.41 -20.01
C GLU A 328 4.83 -13.22 -19.94
N SER A 329 4.60 -13.94 -18.85
CA SER A 329 3.44 -14.82 -18.68
C SER A 329 2.33 -14.20 -17.85
N ILE A 330 1.10 -14.66 -18.07
CA ILE A 330 -0.03 -14.46 -17.17
C ILE A 330 0.03 -15.56 -16.10
N ASP A 331 -0.17 -15.21 -14.85
CA ASP A 331 -0.10 -16.10 -13.71
C ASP A 331 -1.35 -16.98 -13.54
N TYR A 332 -1.63 -17.85 -14.52
CA TYR A 332 -2.70 -18.84 -14.37
C TYR A 332 -2.39 -19.87 -13.28
N HIS A 333 -1.10 -20.23 -13.15
CA HIS A 333 -0.61 -21.18 -12.15
C HIS A 333 0.75 -20.73 -11.60
N PHE A 334 1.02 -21.08 -10.34
CA PHE A 334 2.40 -21.20 -9.84
C PHE A 334 2.87 -22.63 -9.99
N GLY A 335 4.13 -22.82 -10.37
CA GLY A 335 4.79 -24.11 -10.31
C GLY A 335 5.34 -24.39 -8.91
N LEU A 336 5.43 -25.67 -8.54
CA LEU A 336 6.12 -26.14 -7.35
C LEU A 336 7.18 -27.15 -7.78
N THR A 337 8.28 -27.25 -7.04
CA THR A 337 9.44 -28.09 -7.44
C THR A 337 9.17 -29.59 -7.33
N GLU A 338 8.13 -30.02 -6.64
CA GLU A 338 7.77 -31.42 -6.43
C GLU A 338 6.32 -31.67 -6.84
N GLU A 339 5.95 -32.95 -7.00
CA GLU A 339 4.55 -33.35 -7.18
C GLU A 339 3.78 -33.23 -5.86
N GLY A 340 2.50 -32.95 -5.92
CA GLY A 340 1.59 -32.88 -4.78
C GLY A 340 0.28 -33.59 -5.05
N THR A 341 -0.54 -33.77 -4.05
CA THR A 341 -1.88 -34.32 -4.19
C THR A 341 -2.83 -33.26 -4.72
N VAL A 342 -3.55 -33.54 -5.81
CA VAL A 342 -4.58 -32.62 -6.33
C VAL A 342 -5.64 -32.39 -5.25
N GLY A 343 -5.96 -31.11 -4.97
CA GLY A 343 -6.85 -30.72 -3.88
C GLY A 343 -6.14 -30.33 -2.58
N ASP A 344 -4.81 -30.58 -2.45
CA ASP A 344 -4.06 -30.08 -1.31
C ASP A 344 -4.04 -28.56 -1.31
N THR A 345 -4.21 -27.97 -0.13
CA THR A 345 -4.06 -26.53 0.09
C THR A 345 -2.62 -26.10 -0.10
N VAL A 346 -2.41 -24.99 -0.76
CA VAL A 346 -1.12 -24.34 -0.94
C VAL A 346 -1.15 -22.97 -0.26
N ILE A 347 -0.32 -22.78 0.78
CA ILE A 347 -0.23 -21.51 1.48
C ILE A 347 1.12 -20.85 1.20
N MET A 348 1.08 -19.61 0.75
CA MET A 348 2.26 -18.78 0.53
C MET A 348 2.15 -17.49 1.34
N ALA A 349 3.29 -16.86 1.63
CA ALA A 349 3.35 -15.48 2.10
C ALA A 349 4.48 -14.77 1.36
N PHE A 350 4.15 -13.64 0.75
CA PHE A 350 5.05 -12.87 -0.08
C PHE A 350 4.59 -11.40 -0.14
N ARG A 351 5.39 -10.51 -0.69
CA ARG A 351 5.01 -9.12 -0.94
C ARG A 351 4.00 -9.07 -2.10
N TYR A 352 2.90 -8.36 -1.91
CA TYR A 352 1.75 -8.37 -2.81
C TYR A 352 1.25 -6.97 -3.15
N GLN A 353 0.40 -6.88 -4.16
CA GLN A 353 -0.34 -5.68 -4.57
C GLN A 353 -1.73 -6.15 -5.04
N ILE A 354 -2.63 -6.40 -4.12
CA ILE A 354 -3.90 -7.09 -4.42
C ILE A 354 -4.71 -6.35 -5.50
N PHE A 355 -4.71 -5.02 -5.51
CA PHE A 355 -5.49 -4.21 -6.46
C PHE A 355 -5.17 -4.44 -7.95
N VAL A 356 -4.04 -5.05 -8.30
CA VAL A 356 -3.67 -5.42 -9.68
C VAL A 356 -3.85 -6.90 -9.98
N THR A 357 -4.46 -7.65 -9.07
CA THR A 357 -4.72 -9.08 -9.17
C THR A 357 -6.21 -9.33 -9.43
N ARG A 358 -6.56 -10.60 -9.63
CA ARG A 358 -7.96 -11.05 -9.68
C ARG A 358 -8.38 -11.84 -8.45
N SER A 359 -7.52 -11.88 -7.43
CA SER A 359 -7.71 -12.66 -6.21
C SER A 359 -8.82 -12.11 -5.32
N ASP A 360 -9.45 -12.99 -4.59
CA ASP A 360 -10.37 -12.62 -3.51
C ASP A 360 -9.60 -12.17 -2.26
N VAL A 361 -10.27 -11.37 -1.44
CA VAL A 361 -9.76 -10.86 -0.16
C VAL A 361 -10.67 -11.31 0.96
N VAL A 362 -10.18 -12.23 1.77
CA VAL A 362 -10.90 -12.80 2.91
C VAL A 362 -10.45 -12.12 4.20
N LEU A 363 -11.38 -11.56 4.94
CA LEU A 363 -11.09 -10.89 6.20
C LEU A 363 -11.47 -11.80 7.38
N LEU A 364 -10.50 -12.12 8.23
CA LEU A 364 -10.67 -12.93 9.43
C LEU A 364 -10.50 -12.08 10.70
N VAL A 365 -11.34 -12.37 11.68
CA VAL A 365 -11.20 -11.90 13.07
C VAL A 365 -11.20 -13.08 14.04
N GLY A 366 -10.75 -12.86 15.28
CA GLY A 366 -10.85 -13.84 16.37
C GLY A 366 -9.75 -14.89 16.37
N LEU A 367 -8.70 -14.78 15.56
CA LEU A 367 -7.58 -15.73 15.54
C LEU A 367 -6.87 -15.81 16.89
N LYS A 368 -6.61 -14.69 17.56
CA LYS A 368 -6.01 -14.66 18.90
C LYS A 368 -6.83 -15.41 19.96
N LYS A 369 -8.14 -15.50 19.75
CA LYS A 369 -9.07 -16.24 20.63
C LYS A 369 -9.28 -17.68 20.17
N LYS A 370 -8.57 -18.13 19.12
CA LYS A 370 -8.74 -19.43 18.48
C LYS A 370 -10.20 -19.71 18.04
N LYS A 371 -10.88 -18.65 17.60
CA LYS A 371 -12.27 -18.68 17.09
C LYS A 371 -12.33 -17.82 15.82
N PRO A 372 -11.68 -18.27 14.72
CA PRO A 372 -11.67 -17.53 13.48
C PRO A 372 -13.09 -17.37 12.91
N GLN A 373 -13.40 -16.16 12.44
CA GLN A 373 -14.65 -15.83 11.78
C GLN A 373 -14.37 -14.98 10.54
N ILE A 374 -14.98 -15.35 9.41
CA ILE A 374 -14.98 -14.54 8.20
C ILE A 374 -15.94 -13.37 8.40
N VAL A 375 -15.46 -12.14 8.40
CA VAL A 375 -16.29 -10.92 8.49
C VAL A 375 -16.64 -10.35 7.12
N GLY A 376 -15.98 -10.80 6.09
CA GLY A 376 -16.30 -10.46 4.70
C GLY A 376 -15.33 -11.08 3.72
N ILE A 377 -15.82 -11.29 2.51
CA ILE A 377 -15.02 -11.66 1.33
C ILE A 377 -15.26 -10.55 0.30
N TYR A 378 -14.20 -10.09 -0.34
CA TYR A 378 -14.19 -8.97 -1.27
C TYR A 378 -13.40 -9.34 -2.52
N ASP A 379 -13.69 -8.70 -3.63
CA ASP A 379 -12.80 -8.75 -4.79
C ASP A 379 -11.55 -7.85 -4.57
N SER A 380 -10.60 -7.92 -5.49
CA SER A 380 -9.37 -7.12 -5.45
C SER A 380 -9.60 -5.61 -5.60
N MET A 381 -10.81 -5.18 -5.91
CA MET A 381 -11.22 -3.79 -6.12
C MET A 381 -12.04 -3.23 -4.94
N GLY A 382 -12.25 -4.01 -3.88
CA GLY A 382 -12.96 -3.61 -2.66
C GLY A 382 -14.46 -3.83 -2.68
N LYS A 383 -15.01 -4.50 -3.69
CA LYS A 383 -16.43 -4.86 -3.74
C LYS A 383 -16.66 -6.12 -2.89
N LYS A 384 -17.63 -6.08 -1.99
CA LYS A 384 -18.03 -7.24 -1.19
C LYS A 384 -18.73 -8.28 -2.09
N LEU A 385 -18.30 -9.54 -1.96
CA LEU A 385 -18.83 -10.70 -2.66
C LEU A 385 -19.97 -11.37 -1.87
#